data_5457b21f5da228737b9732453462fa04
#
_entry.id   5457b21f5da228737b9732453462fa04
#
_cell.length_a   1.000
_cell.length_b   1.000
_cell.length_c   1.000
_cell.angle_alpha   90.00
_cell.angle_beta   90.00
_cell.angle_gamma   90.00
#
_symmetry.space_group_name_H-M   'P 1'
#
loop_
_entity.id
_entity.type
_entity.pdbx_description
1 polymer ?
#
loop_
_entity_poly.entity_id
_entity_poly.type
_entity_poly.pdbx_seq_one_letter_code
_entity_poly.pdbx_strand_id
1 'polypeptide(L)'
;MENIENKSIYEVLKERDLIKQIAFEDEFIELSKSKKTFVYLGIDPTADSIHIGHFIPLMMMSYFQKCGHTPVILVGGGTALIGDPSGKTDMRKMLTKEDIQNNVNSIKKQIEKFVSFEGDNAAIIVNNADWLCEMKAIDYLRDYGKFFNINYMLAKDTVKRRLDIGITYTEFSYMLLQSIDFLKLYEEHGVTMQVGGQDQWGNITSGLE
;
A
#
# COMPACT_ATOMS: atom_id res chain seq x y z
N MET A 1 -6.76 -28.05 -5.03
CA MET A 1 -6.93 -26.60 -5.20
C MET A 1 -8.43 -26.36 -5.26
N GLU A 2 -8.99 -25.70 -4.24
CA GLU A 2 -10.43 -25.38 -4.26
C GLU A 2 -10.72 -24.43 -5.42
N ASN A 3 -11.85 -24.70 -6.06
CA ASN A 3 -12.26 -24.00 -7.28
C ASN A 3 -12.63 -22.54 -6.96
N ILE A 4 -11.75 -21.60 -7.32
CA ILE A 4 -11.95 -20.15 -7.14
C ILE A 4 -12.79 -19.59 -8.32
N GLU A 5 -12.94 -20.36 -9.40
CA GLU A 5 -13.42 -19.90 -10.73
C GLU A 5 -14.83 -19.28 -10.76
N ASN A 6 -15.65 -19.46 -9.71
CA ASN A 6 -17.01 -18.91 -9.64
C ASN A 6 -17.29 -18.06 -8.40
N LYS A 7 -16.26 -17.72 -7.62
CA LYS A 7 -16.41 -16.91 -6.41
C LYS A 7 -15.93 -15.48 -6.65
N SER A 8 -16.61 -14.52 -6.04
CA SER A 8 -16.11 -13.17 -5.95
C SER A 8 -14.86 -13.11 -5.07
N ILE A 9 -14.01 -12.13 -5.28
CA ILE A 9 -12.82 -11.96 -4.41
C ILE A 9 -13.20 -11.75 -2.93
N TYR A 10 -14.32 -11.07 -2.64
CA TYR A 10 -14.82 -10.91 -1.28
C TYR A 10 -15.09 -12.28 -0.61
N GLU A 11 -15.79 -13.19 -1.30
CA GLU A 11 -16.07 -14.54 -0.79
C GLU A 11 -14.77 -15.32 -0.55
N VAL A 12 -13.83 -15.25 -1.50
CA VAL A 12 -12.52 -15.92 -1.38
C VAL A 12 -11.74 -15.43 -0.17
N LEU A 13 -11.68 -14.12 0.06
CA LEU A 13 -10.95 -13.55 1.19
C LEU A 13 -11.64 -13.84 2.52
N LYS A 14 -12.98 -13.78 2.55
CA LYS A 14 -13.77 -14.06 3.74
C LYS A 14 -13.66 -15.51 4.20
N GLU A 15 -13.79 -16.46 3.30
CA GLU A 15 -13.64 -17.90 3.59
C GLU A 15 -12.26 -18.26 4.15
N ARG A 16 -11.24 -17.48 3.81
CA ARG A 16 -9.84 -17.68 4.25
C ARG A 16 -9.45 -16.85 5.47
N ASP A 17 -10.41 -16.16 6.06
CA ASP A 17 -10.19 -15.25 7.20
C ASP A 17 -9.08 -14.21 6.94
N LEU A 18 -9.02 -13.70 5.70
CA LEU A 18 -8.05 -12.71 5.27
C LEU A 18 -8.54 -11.26 5.41
N ILE A 19 -9.82 -11.07 5.73
CA ILE A 19 -10.41 -9.74 5.99
C ILE A 19 -10.42 -9.49 7.48
N LYS A 20 -9.58 -8.55 7.93
CA LYS A 20 -9.56 -8.12 9.34
C LYS A 20 -10.37 -6.85 9.56
N GLN A 21 -10.21 -5.89 8.68
CA GLN A 21 -10.92 -4.62 8.66
C GLN A 21 -11.16 -4.23 7.21
N ILE A 22 -12.28 -3.57 6.97
CA ILE A 22 -12.66 -3.10 5.66
C ILE A 22 -13.39 -1.76 5.79
N ALA A 23 -13.03 -0.81 4.95
CA ALA A 23 -13.77 0.43 4.78
C ALA A 23 -14.67 0.27 3.56
N PHE A 24 -15.91 0.75 3.64
CA PHE A 24 -16.90 0.67 2.57
C PHE A 24 -17.16 -0.76 2.11
N GLU A 25 -17.56 -1.64 3.06
CA GLU A 25 -17.74 -3.08 2.82
C GLU A 25 -18.78 -3.36 1.73
N ASP A 26 -19.90 -2.62 1.72
CA ASP A 26 -20.96 -2.80 0.74
C ASP A 26 -20.46 -2.47 -0.68
N GLU A 27 -19.73 -1.37 -0.83
CA GLU A 27 -19.10 -0.98 -2.09
C GLU A 27 -18.05 -2.00 -2.54
N PHE A 28 -17.27 -2.55 -1.61
CA PHE A 28 -16.33 -3.61 -1.94
C PHE A 28 -17.04 -4.88 -2.41
N ILE A 29 -18.14 -5.28 -1.78
CA ILE A 29 -18.95 -6.43 -2.21
C ILE A 29 -19.42 -6.24 -3.66
N GLU A 30 -19.90 -5.04 -4.00
CA GLU A 30 -20.33 -4.74 -5.37
C GLU A 30 -19.15 -4.74 -6.36
N LEU A 31 -18.03 -4.10 -6.01
CA LEU A 31 -16.81 -4.11 -6.83
C LEU A 31 -16.25 -5.53 -7.00
N SER A 32 -16.36 -6.38 -5.99
CA SER A 32 -15.84 -7.75 -6.01
C SER A 32 -16.53 -8.64 -7.05
N LYS A 33 -17.71 -8.27 -7.50
CA LYS A 33 -18.45 -8.94 -8.58
C LYS A 33 -17.97 -8.50 -9.97
N SER A 34 -17.23 -7.39 -10.05
CA SER A 34 -16.61 -6.90 -11.27
C SER A 34 -15.30 -7.63 -11.56
N LYS A 35 -15.02 -7.92 -12.84
CA LYS A 35 -13.75 -8.52 -13.30
C LYS A 35 -12.69 -7.50 -13.70
N LYS A 36 -12.88 -6.21 -13.41
CA LYS A 36 -12.00 -5.12 -13.89
C LYS A 36 -11.64 -4.10 -12.84
N THR A 37 -11.48 -4.52 -11.58
CA THR A 37 -11.04 -3.63 -10.52
C THR A 37 -9.52 -3.63 -10.42
N PHE A 38 -8.94 -2.45 -10.34
CA PHE A 38 -7.53 -2.28 -10.02
C PHE A 38 -7.38 -2.16 -8.49
N VAL A 39 -6.49 -2.97 -7.94
CA VAL A 39 -6.21 -3.01 -6.50
C VAL A 39 -4.72 -2.85 -6.27
N TYR A 40 -4.32 -2.00 -5.32
CA TYR A 40 -2.92 -1.81 -5.05
C TYR A 40 -2.47 -2.32 -3.67
N LEU A 41 -1.22 -2.73 -3.64
CA LEU A 41 -0.45 -3.08 -2.46
C LEU A 41 0.87 -2.29 -2.49
N GLY A 42 1.15 -1.53 -1.42
CA GLY A 42 2.43 -0.85 -1.23
C GLY A 42 3.44 -1.75 -0.51
N ILE A 43 4.69 -1.75 -0.97
CA ILE A 43 5.82 -2.45 -0.35
C ILE A 43 7.02 -1.51 -0.32
N ASP A 44 7.44 -1.09 0.87
CA ASP A 44 8.68 -0.34 1.05
C ASP A 44 9.90 -1.25 0.92
N PRO A 45 10.85 -0.97 0.00
CA PRO A 45 12.03 -1.78 -0.24
C PRO A 45 13.12 -1.54 0.84
N THR A 46 12.79 -1.83 2.10
CA THR A 46 13.68 -1.62 3.24
C THR A 46 14.74 -2.72 3.42
N ALA A 47 14.66 -3.79 2.64
CA ALA A 47 15.63 -4.88 2.54
C ALA A 47 15.59 -5.47 1.12
N ASP A 48 16.57 -6.29 0.78
CA ASP A 48 16.67 -7.00 -0.51
C ASP A 48 15.72 -8.20 -0.63
N SER A 49 14.94 -8.47 0.41
CA SER A 49 14.01 -9.60 0.47
C SER A 49 12.70 -9.23 1.15
N ILE A 50 11.61 -9.83 0.67
CA ILE A 50 10.32 -9.80 1.35
C ILE A 50 10.39 -10.65 2.62
N HIS A 51 9.67 -10.23 3.65
CA HIS A 51 9.53 -10.99 4.90
C HIS A 51 8.09 -11.52 5.05
N ILE A 52 7.87 -12.31 6.09
CA ILE A 52 6.57 -12.97 6.33
C ILE A 52 5.39 -11.98 6.37
N GLY A 53 5.61 -10.74 6.82
CA GLY A 53 4.58 -9.69 6.82
C GLY A 53 4.13 -9.29 5.42
N HIS A 54 4.96 -9.45 4.40
CA HIS A 54 4.58 -9.19 3.00
C HIS A 54 3.88 -10.40 2.35
N PHE A 55 4.05 -11.61 2.93
CA PHE A 55 3.54 -12.83 2.33
C PHE A 55 2.01 -12.82 2.23
N ILE A 56 1.31 -12.49 3.30
CA ILE A 56 -0.16 -12.48 3.33
C ILE A 56 -0.73 -11.44 2.35
N PRO A 57 -0.31 -10.15 2.36
CA PRO A 57 -0.78 -9.19 1.37
C PRO A 57 -0.49 -9.60 -0.08
N LEU A 58 0.70 -10.15 -0.38
CA LEU A 58 1.02 -10.64 -1.72
C LEU A 58 0.17 -11.85 -2.13
N MET A 59 -0.12 -12.74 -1.18
CA MET A 59 -1.05 -13.85 -1.41
C MET A 59 -2.46 -13.34 -1.72
N MET A 60 -2.92 -12.28 -1.03
CA MET A 60 -4.19 -11.63 -1.35
C MET A 60 -4.18 -11.07 -2.77
N MET A 61 -3.10 -10.40 -3.20
CA MET A 61 -2.96 -9.92 -4.59
C MET A 61 -3.05 -11.05 -5.61
N SER A 62 -2.47 -12.22 -5.30
CA SER A 62 -2.63 -13.42 -6.13
C SER A 62 -4.10 -13.86 -6.24
N TYR A 63 -4.88 -13.78 -5.16
CA TYR A 63 -6.31 -14.09 -5.21
C TYR A 63 -7.09 -13.05 -6.01
N PHE A 64 -6.81 -11.76 -5.83
CA PHE A 64 -7.39 -10.72 -6.67
C PHE A 64 -7.16 -11.02 -8.15
N GLN A 65 -5.94 -11.35 -8.54
CA GLN A 65 -5.61 -11.66 -9.93
C GLN A 65 -6.35 -12.90 -10.43
N LYS A 66 -6.41 -13.98 -9.65
CA LYS A 66 -7.15 -15.20 -10.00
C LYS A 66 -8.66 -14.99 -10.14
N CYS A 67 -9.22 -14.01 -9.43
CA CYS A 67 -10.61 -13.59 -9.57
C CYS A 67 -10.83 -12.59 -10.71
N GLY A 68 -9.81 -12.28 -11.51
CA GLY A 68 -9.90 -11.44 -12.71
C GLY A 68 -9.68 -9.95 -12.49
N HIS A 69 -9.23 -9.53 -11.29
CA HIS A 69 -8.83 -8.16 -10.99
C HIS A 69 -7.36 -7.93 -11.34
N THR A 70 -6.97 -6.67 -11.54
CA THR A 70 -5.59 -6.30 -11.89
C THR A 70 -4.81 -5.85 -10.65
N PRO A 71 -3.79 -6.58 -10.22
CA PRO A 71 -2.89 -6.16 -9.15
C PRO A 71 -2.02 -4.99 -9.59
N VAL A 72 -1.92 -3.96 -8.75
CA VAL A 72 -0.93 -2.89 -8.87
C VAL A 72 0.00 -2.98 -7.66
N ILE A 73 1.26 -3.27 -7.90
CA ILE A 73 2.27 -3.36 -6.85
C ILE A 73 3.07 -2.06 -6.85
N LEU A 74 2.85 -1.25 -5.82
CA LEU A 74 3.61 -0.03 -5.62
C LEU A 74 4.87 -0.36 -4.81
N VAL A 75 6.02 -0.12 -5.39
CA VAL A 75 7.29 -0.19 -4.69
C VAL A 75 7.62 1.19 -4.13
N GLY A 76 7.75 1.29 -2.82
CA GLY A 76 7.93 2.55 -2.10
C GLY A 76 9.35 3.10 -2.18
N GLY A 77 9.87 3.39 -3.39
CA GLY A 77 11.22 3.95 -3.55
C GLY A 77 11.37 5.34 -2.94
N GLY A 78 10.32 6.16 -2.97
CA GLY A 78 10.27 7.47 -2.32
C GLY A 78 9.97 7.36 -0.82
N THR A 79 8.95 6.58 -0.44
CA THR A 79 8.56 6.41 0.97
C THR A 79 9.60 5.70 1.81
N ALA A 80 10.41 4.81 1.24
CA ALA A 80 11.52 4.16 1.93
C ALA A 80 12.63 5.12 2.37
N LEU A 81 12.75 6.30 1.73
CA LEU A 81 13.66 7.37 2.16
C LEU A 81 13.20 8.01 3.48
N ILE A 82 11.90 7.95 3.76
CA ILE A 82 11.26 8.53 4.96
C ILE A 82 11.15 7.47 6.06
N GLY A 83 10.65 6.28 5.71
CA GLY A 83 10.43 5.14 6.60
C GLY A 83 9.07 5.15 7.31
N ASP A 84 8.30 4.10 7.09
CA ASP A 84 7.00 3.89 7.72
C ASP A 84 7.13 3.67 9.23
N PRO A 85 6.47 4.49 10.09
CA PRO A 85 6.48 4.31 11.53
C PRO A 85 5.58 3.17 12.01
N SER A 86 4.71 2.62 11.16
CA SER A 86 3.73 1.60 11.52
C SER A 86 4.38 0.31 12.03
N GLY A 87 3.85 -0.23 13.13
CA GLY A 87 4.31 -1.49 13.72
C GLY A 87 5.72 -1.46 14.34
N LYS A 88 6.35 -0.29 14.53
CA LYS A 88 7.70 -0.16 15.09
C LYS A 88 7.77 0.84 16.26
N THR A 89 8.71 0.57 17.17
CA THR A 89 9.00 1.41 18.33
C THR A 89 10.24 2.28 18.13
N ASP A 90 11.14 1.89 17.22
CA ASP A 90 12.41 2.56 17.00
C ASP A 90 12.45 3.27 15.66
N MET A 91 13.26 4.35 15.58
CA MET A 91 13.53 5.06 14.32
C MET A 91 14.20 4.12 13.31
N ARG A 92 13.78 4.22 12.04
CA ARG A 92 14.41 3.45 10.97
C ARG A 92 15.79 4.01 10.62
N LYS A 93 16.72 3.11 10.28
CA LYS A 93 17.98 3.49 9.62
C LYS A 93 17.65 4.06 8.24
N MET A 94 18.11 5.26 7.97
CA MET A 94 17.96 5.87 6.64
C MET A 94 18.81 5.09 5.63
N LEU A 95 18.17 4.65 4.55
CA LEU A 95 18.81 3.98 3.42
C LEU A 95 19.29 5.01 2.39
N THR A 96 20.34 4.69 1.66
CA THR A 96 20.74 5.48 0.50
C THR A 96 19.83 5.20 -0.70
N LYS A 97 19.80 6.11 -1.68
CA LYS A 97 19.07 5.88 -2.93
C LYS A 97 19.54 4.64 -3.67
N GLU A 98 20.84 4.33 -3.60
CA GLU A 98 21.44 3.15 -4.21
C GLU A 98 20.99 1.86 -3.52
N ASP A 99 20.99 1.83 -2.17
CA ASP A 99 20.46 0.70 -1.40
C ASP A 99 19.01 0.41 -1.77
N ILE A 100 18.18 1.47 -1.83
CA ILE A 100 16.76 1.36 -2.20
C ILE A 100 16.60 0.80 -3.61
N GLN A 101 17.37 1.28 -4.59
CA GLN A 101 17.29 0.80 -5.97
C GLN A 101 17.68 -0.68 -6.09
N ASN A 102 18.68 -1.11 -5.36
CA ASN A 102 19.10 -2.52 -5.31
C ASN A 102 18.01 -3.39 -4.69
N ASN A 103 17.40 -2.93 -3.59
CA ASN A 103 16.29 -3.61 -2.94
C ASN A 103 15.06 -3.70 -3.85
N VAL A 104 14.70 -2.62 -4.56
CA VAL A 104 13.61 -2.60 -5.55
C VAL A 104 13.77 -3.71 -6.58
N ASN A 105 14.97 -3.84 -7.16
CA ASN A 105 15.26 -4.85 -8.18
C ASN A 105 15.15 -6.29 -7.63
N SER A 106 15.55 -6.48 -6.37
CA SER A 106 15.49 -7.77 -5.70
C SER A 106 14.05 -8.17 -5.33
N ILE A 107 13.27 -7.22 -4.84
CA ILE A 107 11.86 -7.43 -4.46
C ILE A 107 11.00 -7.73 -5.70
N LYS A 108 11.20 -7.03 -6.81
CA LYS A 108 10.46 -7.28 -8.07
C LYS A 108 10.52 -8.75 -8.48
N LYS A 109 11.71 -9.35 -8.47
CA LYS A 109 11.91 -10.77 -8.81
C LYS A 109 11.18 -11.74 -7.85
N GLN A 110 10.95 -11.31 -6.62
CA GLN A 110 10.25 -12.14 -5.64
C GLN A 110 8.73 -12.02 -5.79
N ILE A 111 8.22 -10.83 -6.17
CA ILE A 111 6.81 -10.56 -6.43
C ILE A 111 6.30 -11.40 -7.62
N GLU A 112 7.14 -11.67 -8.63
CA GLU A 112 6.83 -12.52 -9.78
C GLU A 112 6.39 -13.95 -9.41
N LYS A 113 6.71 -14.39 -8.19
CA LYS A 113 6.25 -15.69 -7.67
C LYS A 113 4.80 -15.68 -7.17
N PHE A 114 4.22 -14.51 -6.96
CA PHE A 114 2.87 -14.35 -6.42
C PHE A 114 1.87 -13.91 -7.48
N VAL A 115 2.27 -13.02 -8.38
CA VAL A 115 1.41 -12.46 -9.42
C VAL A 115 2.05 -12.60 -10.79
N SER A 116 1.21 -12.77 -11.83
CA SER A 116 1.65 -12.82 -13.23
C SER A 116 1.74 -11.41 -13.81
N PHE A 117 2.75 -11.16 -14.60
CA PHE A 117 2.93 -9.96 -15.41
C PHE A 117 2.54 -10.16 -16.87
N GLU A 118 1.80 -11.23 -17.15
CA GLU A 118 1.29 -11.61 -18.48
C GLU A 118 -0.22 -11.84 -18.42
N GLY A 119 -0.89 -11.72 -19.58
CA GLY A 119 -2.33 -11.92 -19.72
C GLY A 119 -3.16 -10.64 -19.58
N ASP A 120 -4.50 -10.79 -19.66
CA ASP A 120 -5.45 -9.66 -19.73
C ASP A 120 -5.53 -8.83 -18.45
N ASN A 121 -5.18 -9.41 -17.31
CA ASN A 121 -5.12 -8.77 -16.00
C ASN A 121 -3.70 -8.86 -15.41
N ALA A 122 -2.69 -8.71 -16.28
CA ALA A 122 -1.29 -8.66 -15.89
C ALA A 122 -1.06 -7.65 -14.78
N ALA A 123 -0.26 -8.02 -13.77
CA ALA A 123 0.09 -7.12 -12.69
C ALA A 123 0.90 -5.93 -13.20
N ILE A 124 0.73 -4.77 -12.56
CA ILE A 124 1.49 -3.54 -12.85
C ILE A 124 2.43 -3.29 -11.68
N ILE A 125 3.68 -2.96 -11.96
CA ILE A 125 4.62 -2.46 -10.94
C ILE A 125 4.87 -0.98 -11.19
N VAL A 126 4.72 -0.18 -10.14
CA VAL A 126 5.01 1.26 -10.13
C VAL A 126 5.96 1.61 -8.98
N ASN A 127 6.66 2.72 -9.10
CA ASN A 127 7.57 3.22 -8.06
C ASN A 127 7.16 4.63 -7.66
N ASN A 128 6.80 4.84 -6.39
CA ASN A 128 6.37 6.16 -5.94
C ASN A 128 7.50 7.21 -5.89
N ALA A 129 8.76 6.81 -6.07
CA ALA A 129 9.85 7.76 -6.29
C ALA A 129 9.62 8.62 -7.52
N ASP A 130 8.90 8.12 -8.53
CA ASP A 130 8.65 8.81 -9.80
C ASP A 130 7.83 10.10 -9.61
N TRP A 131 6.97 10.16 -8.59
CA TRP A 131 6.21 11.38 -8.26
C TRP A 131 6.64 12.03 -6.95
N LEU A 132 6.95 11.26 -5.89
CA LEU A 132 7.28 11.83 -4.59
C LEU A 132 8.62 12.57 -4.58
N CYS A 133 9.64 12.04 -5.31
CA CYS A 133 10.96 12.67 -5.35
C CYS A 133 11.00 13.94 -6.21
N GLU A 134 10.07 14.09 -7.15
CA GLU A 134 9.97 15.27 -8.01
C GLU A 134 9.08 16.37 -7.42
N MET A 135 8.35 16.06 -6.35
CA MET A 135 7.41 16.99 -5.71
C MET A 135 8.15 18.10 -4.96
N LYS A 136 7.80 19.34 -5.25
CA LYS A 136 8.35 20.50 -4.52
C LYS A 136 7.69 20.63 -3.15
N ALA A 137 8.48 20.97 -2.15
CA ALA A 137 8.01 21.08 -0.76
C ALA A 137 6.79 22.02 -0.58
N ILE A 138 6.76 23.13 -1.32
CA ILE A 138 5.64 24.09 -1.24
C ILE A 138 4.39 23.52 -1.89
N ASP A 139 4.52 22.83 -3.02
CA ASP A 139 3.39 22.21 -3.71
C ASP A 139 2.81 21.06 -2.84
N TYR A 140 3.66 20.24 -2.22
CA TYR A 140 3.26 19.24 -1.23
C TYR A 140 2.42 19.84 -0.09
N LEU A 141 2.89 20.92 0.55
CA LEU A 141 2.18 21.53 1.67
C LEU A 141 0.88 22.21 1.23
N ARG A 142 0.90 22.94 0.11
CA ARG A 142 -0.24 23.71 -0.38
C ARG A 142 -1.34 22.81 -0.97
N ASP A 143 -0.96 21.85 -1.81
CA ASP A 143 -1.91 21.13 -2.64
C ASP A 143 -2.44 19.88 -1.93
N TYR A 144 -1.62 19.22 -1.12
CA TYR A 144 -2.00 18.01 -0.37
C TYR A 144 -2.15 18.25 1.13
N GLY A 145 -1.22 18.97 1.76
CA GLY A 145 -1.22 19.19 3.22
C GLY A 145 -2.51 19.81 3.77
N LYS A 146 -3.19 20.63 2.98
CA LYS A 146 -4.47 21.28 3.36
C LYS A 146 -5.62 20.29 3.65
N PHE A 147 -5.55 19.08 3.13
CA PHE A 147 -6.58 18.06 3.34
C PHE A 147 -6.37 17.24 4.62
N PHE A 148 -5.23 17.39 5.29
CA PHE A 148 -4.89 16.61 6.48
C PHE A 148 -5.08 17.42 7.76
N ASN A 149 -6.09 17.04 8.55
CA ASN A 149 -6.32 17.65 9.86
C ASN A 149 -5.38 17.04 10.91
N ILE A 150 -4.60 17.90 11.59
CA ILE A 150 -3.63 17.46 12.59
C ILE A 150 -4.29 16.69 13.74
N ASN A 151 -5.45 17.12 14.22
CA ASN A 151 -6.14 16.42 15.31
C ASN A 151 -6.56 15.00 14.89
N TYR A 152 -6.99 14.83 13.66
CA TYR A 152 -7.31 13.52 13.09
C TYR A 152 -6.05 12.64 12.98
N MET A 153 -4.96 13.18 12.48
CA MET A 153 -3.68 12.47 12.39
C MET A 153 -3.18 12.03 13.77
N LEU A 154 -3.25 12.91 14.78
CA LEU A 154 -2.86 12.61 16.16
C LEU A 154 -3.77 11.55 16.81
N ALA A 155 -5.00 11.40 16.33
CA ALA A 155 -5.95 10.41 16.84
C ALA A 155 -5.69 8.97 16.31
N LYS A 156 -4.85 8.80 15.29
CA LYS A 156 -4.51 7.47 14.76
C LYS A 156 -3.71 6.66 15.78
N ASP A 157 -4.04 5.38 15.94
CA ASP A 157 -3.40 4.50 16.93
C ASP A 157 -1.89 4.36 16.72
N THR A 158 -1.45 4.34 15.48
CA THR A 158 -0.02 4.30 15.11
C THR A 158 0.73 5.52 15.59
N VAL A 159 0.10 6.70 15.55
CA VAL A 159 0.67 7.96 16.06
C VAL A 159 0.59 8.01 17.58
N LYS A 160 -0.56 7.71 18.18
CA LYS A 160 -0.75 7.73 19.65
C LYS A 160 0.32 6.93 20.39
N ARG A 161 0.64 5.73 19.90
CA ARG A 161 1.68 4.86 20.51
C ARG A 161 3.08 5.48 20.49
N ARG A 162 3.33 6.43 19.60
CA ARG A 162 4.61 7.10 19.43
C ARG A 162 4.70 8.46 20.11
N LEU A 163 3.57 9.08 20.48
CA LEU A 163 3.58 10.43 21.09
C LEU A 163 4.36 10.46 22.40
N ASP A 164 4.26 9.44 23.24
CA ASP A 164 4.96 9.38 24.53
C ASP A 164 6.47 9.10 24.38
N ILE A 165 6.86 8.41 23.32
CA ILE A 165 8.26 8.04 23.04
C ILE A 165 8.93 9.12 22.18
N GLY A 166 8.14 9.85 21.42
CA GLY A 166 8.53 10.82 20.42
C GLY A 166 8.35 10.30 19.00
N ILE A 167 7.79 11.13 18.14
CA ILE A 167 7.66 10.91 16.71
C ILE A 167 8.26 12.09 15.97
N THR A 168 9.10 11.85 14.99
CA THR A 168 9.65 12.92 14.15
C THR A 168 8.60 13.42 13.15
N TYR A 169 8.75 14.66 12.69
CA TYR A 169 7.88 15.18 11.62
C TYR A 169 7.95 14.31 10.36
N THR A 170 9.12 13.79 10.05
CA THR A 170 9.35 12.88 8.91
C THR A 170 8.46 11.65 9.02
N GLU A 171 8.51 10.94 10.15
CA GLU A 171 7.65 9.75 10.39
C GLU A 171 6.16 10.12 10.42
N PHE A 172 5.81 11.26 11.05
CA PHE A 172 4.44 11.74 11.13
C PHE A 172 3.84 12.06 9.76
N SER A 173 4.65 12.56 8.83
CA SER A 173 4.22 12.90 7.48
C SER A 173 4.05 11.70 6.56
N TYR A 174 4.49 10.50 6.96
CA TYR A 174 4.43 9.29 6.13
C TYR A 174 3.01 8.98 5.63
N MET A 175 2.00 9.13 6.48
CA MET A 175 0.61 8.86 6.10
C MET A 175 0.10 9.76 4.96
N LEU A 176 0.63 11.00 4.84
CA LEU A 176 0.31 11.88 3.73
C LEU A 176 0.89 11.35 2.42
N LEU A 177 2.13 10.84 2.46
CA LEU A 177 2.80 10.29 1.28
C LEU A 177 2.04 9.08 0.74
N GLN A 178 1.63 8.17 1.60
CA GLN A 178 0.82 7.00 1.19
C GLN A 178 -0.56 7.40 0.66
N SER A 179 -1.15 8.47 1.18
CA SER A 179 -2.43 9.00 0.66
C SER A 179 -2.25 9.61 -0.73
N ILE A 180 -1.13 10.30 -0.97
CA ILE A 180 -0.77 10.83 -2.30
C ILE A 180 -0.55 9.67 -3.28
N ASP A 181 0.09 8.58 -2.84
CA ASP A 181 0.25 7.38 -3.65
C ASP A 181 -1.11 6.84 -4.12
N PHE A 182 -2.09 6.75 -3.22
CA PHE A 182 -3.43 6.28 -3.60
C PHE A 182 -4.09 7.21 -4.63
N LEU A 183 -4.03 8.52 -4.42
CA LEU A 183 -4.55 9.52 -5.36
C LEU A 183 -3.88 9.39 -6.73
N LYS A 184 -2.54 9.29 -6.78
CA LYS A 184 -1.79 9.14 -8.02
C LYS A 184 -2.15 7.85 -8.76
N LEU A 185 -2.27 6.74 -8.05
CA LEU A 185 -2.69 5.48 -8.63
C LEU A 185 -4.13 5.51 -9.14
N TYR A 186 -5.02 6.24 -8.46
CA TYR A 186 -6.37 6.48 -8.96
C TYR A 186 -6.36 7.30 -10.25
N GLU A 187 -5.63 8.42 -10.28
CA GLU A 187 -5.54 9.31 -11.44
C GLU A 187 -4.92 8.62 -12.67
N GLU A 188 -3.86 7.84 -12.49
CA GLU A 188 -3.06 7.28 -13.59
C GLU A 188 -3.52 5.89 -14.03
N HIS A 189 -4.03 5.08 -13.10
CA HIS A 189 -4.38 3.68 -13.35
C HIS A 189 -5.83 3.32 -13.01
N GLY A 190 -6.62 4.24 -12.44
CA GLY A 190 -7.99 3.94 -12.03
C GLY A 190 -8.07 2.99 -10.83
N VAL A 191 -7.05 2.96 -9.97
CA VAL A 191 -7.02 2.13 -8.76
C VAL A 191 -8.09 2.62 -7.79
N THR A 192 -9.01 1.74 -7.41
CA THR A 192 -10.12 2.07 -6.49
C THR A 192 -10.02 1.36 -5.15
N MET A 193 -9.02 0.50 -4.96
CA MET A 193 -8.89 -0.32 -3.76
C MET A 193 -7.44 -0.42 -3.31
N GLN A 194 -7.23 -0.34 -2.00
CA GLN A 194 -5.95 -0.59 -1.34
C GLN A 194 -6.04 -1.77 -0.39
N VAL A 195 -5.02 -2.63 -0.38
CA VAL A 195 -4.85 -3.70 0.60
C VAL A 195 -3.53 -3.55 1.34
N GLY A 196 -3.49 -4.03 2.58
CA GLY A 196 -2.28 -3.99 3.40
C GLY A 196 -2.42 -4.84 4.65
N GLY A 197 -1.37 -4.93 5.45
CA GLY A 197 -1.41 -5.52 6.78
C GLY A 197 -2.27 -4.69 7.74
N GLN A 198 -2.70 -5.30 8.86
CA GLN A 198 -3.52 -4.62 9.87
C GLN A 198 -2.80 -3.38 10.45
N ASP A 199 -1.48 -3.42 10.54
CA ASP A 199 -0.64 -2.29 10.96
C ASP A 199 -0.75 -1.08 10.04
N GLN A 200 -1.14 -1.29 8.78
CA GLN A 200 -1.32 -0.25 7.76
C GLN A 200 -2.69 0.44 7.81
N TRP A 201 -3.62 -0.02 8.66
CA TRP A 201 -4.98 0.52 8.68
C TRP A 201 -5.05 2.04 8.86
N GLY A 202 -4.20 2.61 9.71
CA GLY A 202 -4.10 4.06 9.91
C GLY A 202 -3.71 4.82 8.64
N ASN A 203 -2.72 4.31 7.90
CA ASN A 203 -2.26 4.91 6.66
C ASN A 203 -3.32 4.75 5.55
N ILE A 204 -3.88 3.54 5.38
CA ILE A 204 -4.94 3.24 4.40
C ILE A 204 -6.12 4.19 4.56
N THR A 205 -6.64 4.33 5.78
CA THR A 205 -7.81 5.17 6.04
C THR A 205 -7.52 6.67 5.92
N SER A 206 -6.28 7.10 6.00
CA SER A 206 -5.91 8.49 5.75
C SER A 206 -6.02 8.88 4.27
N GLY A 207 -5.94 7.94 3.36
CA GLY A 207 -6.11 8.16 1.92
C GLY A 207 -7.55 8.10 1.42
N LEU A 208 -8.53 7.88 2.32
CA LEU A 208 -9.96 7.81 1.96
C LEU A 208 -10.70 9.15 2.13
N GLU A 209 -10.08 10.16 2.72
CA GLU A 209 -10.61 11.52 2.96
C GLU A 209 -10.07 12.51 1.92
#